data_6afdaf5c02ae6486dfb6f98c9da683f7
#
_entry.id   6afdaf5c02ae6486dfb6f98c9da683f7
#
_cell.length_a   1.000
_cell.length_b   1.000
_cell.length_c   1.000
_cell.angle_alpha   90.00
_cell.angle_beta   90.00
_cell.angle_gamma   90.00
#
_symmetry.space_group_name_H-M   'P 1'
#
loop_
_entity.id
_entity.type
_entity.pdbx_description
1 polymer ?
#
loop_
_entity_poly.entity_id
_entity_poly.type
_entity_poly.pdbx_seq_one_letter_code
_entity_poly.pdbx_strand_id
1 'polypeptide(L)'
;MKISNKIDNLIDSIKRNPLNHNLRLELIQYYCMDTRWNSALKSIQQYIKLSPKDSQSKELFQGNINCEIQRQQVILGQKKADVYPGLSVELIDLQNQILSTYHLTDFNLLKTQFLDALSKVSNTFECITDEQIYTGSFIDTDCRLAFVLEVFVQDKYYWISINDIEKIIFKETELLTDLM
;
A
#
# COMPACT_ATOMS: atom_id res chain seq x y z
N MET A 1 10.63 21.06 11.14
CA MET A 1 10.89 21.54 9.75
C MET A 1 9.84 20.91 8.85
N LYS A 2 9.16 21.66 7.97
CA LYS A 2 8.14 21.08 7.07
C LYS A 2 8.85 20.21 6.00
N ILE A 3 8.23 19.09 5.61
CA ILE A 3 8.76 18.17 4.58
C ILE A 3 9.02 18.93 3.27
N SER A 4 8.12 19.84 2.87
CA SER A 4 8.28 20.66 1.67
C SER A 4 9.59 21.44 1.63
N ASN A 5 9.98 22.08 2.75
CA ASN A 5 11.24 22.85 2.81
C ASN A 5 12.47 21.92 2.66
N LYS A 6 12.38 20.70 3.15
CA LYS A 6 13.47 19.72 2.99
C LYS A 6 13.60 19.28 1.54
N ILE A 7 12.47 19.04 0.86
CA ILE A 7 12.44 18.72 -0.58
C ILE A 7 13.10 19.85 -1.40
N ASP A 8 12.74 21.10 -1.16
CA ASP A 8 13.30 22.25 -1.89
C ASP A 8 14.82 22.37 -1.68
N ASN A 9 15.28 22.21 -0.44
CA ASN A 9 16.71 22.23 -0.11
C ASN A 9 17.48 21.09 -0.80
N LEU A 10 16.89 19.90 -0.87
CA LEU A 10 17.50 18.75 -1.57
C LEU A 10 17.58 18.98 -3.07
N ILE A 11 16.53 19.54 -3.68
CA ILE A 11 16.54 19.90 -5.10
C ILE A 11 17.68 20.89 -5.40
N ASP A 12 17.86 21.92 -4.58
CA ASP A 12 18.96 22.89 -4.77
C ASP A 12 20.35 22.27 -4.52
N SER A 13 20.44 21.34 -3.58
CA SER A 13 21.68 20.61 -3.34
C SER A 13 22.04 19.67 -4.50
N ILE A 14 21.06 19.03 -5.12
CA ILE A 14 21.24 18.19 -6.31
C ILE A 14 21.64 19.04 -7.54
N LYS A 15 21.10 20.25 -7.70
CA LYS A 15 21.54 21.18 -8.78
C LYS A 15 23.03 21.52 -8.66
N ARG A 16 23.54 21.69 -7.43
CA ARG A 16 24.96 21.96 -7.16
C ARG A 16 25.84 20.72 -7.31
N ASN A 17 25.32 19.55 -6.97
CA ASN A 17 26.05 18.27 -6.98
C ASN A 17 25.24 17.18 -7.72
N PRO A 18 25.09 17.27 -9.04
CA PRO A 18 24.16 16.43 -9.80
C PRO A 18 24.52 14.94 -9.81
N LEU A 19 25.76 14.59 -9.53
CA LEU A 19 26.24 13.20 -9.47
C LEU A 19 26.16 12.57 -8.06
N ASN A 20 25.70 13.33 -7.06
CA ASN A 20 25.56 12.79 -5.70
C ASN A 20 24.33 11.88 -5.61
N HIS A 21 24.56 10.57 -5.53
CA HIS A 21 23.54 9.55 -5.47
C HIS A 21 22.76 9.57 -4.16
N ASN A 22 23.41 9.91 -3.04
CA ASN A 22 22.76 9.92 -1.72
C ASN A 22 21.70 11.02 -1.63
N LEU A 23 21.99 12.22 -2.16
CA LEU A 23 20.99 13.30 -2.21
C LEU A 23 19.77 12.94 -3.04
N ARG A 24 19.95 12.17 -4.11
CA ARG A 24 18.84 11.70 -4.95
C ARG A 24 18.00 10.67 -4.22
N LEU A 25 18.62 9.72 -3.54
CA LEU A 25 17.91 8.72 -2.75
C LEU A 25 17.13 9.38 -1.62
N GLU A 26 17.76 10.33 -0.91
CA GLU A 26 17.10 11.11 0.14
C GLU A 26 15.88 11.89 -0.41
N LEU A 27 16.00 12.49 -1.59
CA LEU A 27 14.89 13.20 -2.25
C LEU A 27 13.73 12.26 -2.59
N ILE A 28 14.02 11.05 -3.08
CA ILE A 28 13.00 10.04 -3.37
C ILE A 28 12.24 9.66 -2.09
N GLN A 29 12.95 9.42 -0.99
CA GLN A 29 12.34 9.09 0.30
C GLN A 29 11.42 10.23 0.78
N TYR A 30 11.85 11.49 0.69
CA TYR A 30 11.00 12.62 1.06
C TYR A 30 9.78 12.80 0.14
N TYR A 31 9.88 12.48 -1.15
CA TYR A 31 8.71 12.45 -2.02
C TYR A 31 7.74 11.34 -1.60
N CYS A 32 8.21 10.16 -1.22
CA CYS A 32 7.36 9.08 -0.70
C CYS A 32 6.67 9.50 0.61
N MET A 33 7.42 10.10 1.55
CA MET A 33 6.86 10.60 2.82
C MET A 33 5.81 11.70 2.64
N ASP A 34 5.91 12.49 1.55
CA ASP A 34 4.97 13.55 1.20
C ASP A 34 3.89 13.07 0.20
N THR A 35 3.79 11.75 -0.02
CA THR A 35 2.83 11.10 -0.95
C THR A 35 2.90 11.62 -2.40
N ARG A 36 4.04 12.23 -2.79
CA ARG A 36 4.29 12.70 -4.15
C ARG A 36 4.79 11.58 -5.05
N TRP A 37 4.02 10.51 -5.15
CA TRP A 37 4.41 9.26 -5.81
C TRP A 37 4.92 9.45 -7.23
N ASN A 38 4.27 10.29 -8.04
CA ASN A 38 4.71 10.59 -9.41
C ASN A 38 6.09 11.28 -9.46
N SER A 39 6.41 12.12 -8.47
CA SER A 39 7.73 12.75 -8.36
C SER A 39 8.79 11.74 -7.90
N ALA A 40 8.43 10.88 -6.94
CA ALA A 40 9.26 9.78 -6.49
C ALA A 40 9.59 8.83 -7.66
N LEU A 41 8.58 8.42 -8.46
CA LEU A 41 8.75 7.55 -9.62
C LEU A 41 9.71 8.15 -10.66
N LYS A 42 9.54 9.42 -11.02
CA LYS A 42 10.46 10.10 -11.95
C LYS A 42 11.89 10.16 -11.40
N SER A 43 12.03 10.40 -10.11
CA SER A 43 13.34 10.51 -9.45
C SER A 43 14.05 9.16 -9.36
N ILE A 44 13.34 8.06 -9.02
CA ILE A 44 13.94 6.71 -8.96
C ILE A 44 14.36 6.23 -10.36
N GLN A 45 13.56 6.51 -11.39
CA GLN A 45 13.93 6.18 -12.78
C GLN A 45 15.21 6.89 -13.23
N GLN A 46 15.40 8.16 -12.84
CA GLN A 46 16.65 8.88 -13.09
C GLN A 46 17.81 8.31 -12.29
N TYR A 47 17.57 7.96 -11.03
CA TYR A 47 18.57 7.35 -10.16
C TYR A 47 19.09 6.01 -10.69
N ILE A 48 18.19 5.13 -11.16
CA ILE A 48 18.55 3.84 -11.79
C ILE A 48 19.45 4.06 -13.01
N LYS A 49 19.12 5.03 -13.88
CA LYS A 49 19.92 5.34 -15.08
C LYS A 49 21.33 5.84 -14.76
N LEU A 50 21.47 6.61 -13.70
CA LEU A 50 22.77 7.18 -13.29
C LEU A 50 23.64 6.22 -12.50
N SER A 51 23.06 5.22 -11.87
CA SER A 51 23.78 4.24 -11.05
C SER A 51 23.25 2.84 -11.31
N PRO A 52 23.72 2.16 -12.36
CA PRO A 52 23.21 0.82 -12.74
C PRO A 52 23.63 -0.29 -11.76
N LYS A 53 24.55 -0.04 -10.83
CA LYS A 53 24.88 -1.01 -9.78
C LYS A 53 23.69 -1.19 -8.85
N ASP A 54 23.46 -2.41 -8.37
CA ASP A 54 22.35 -2.80 -7.49
C ASP A 54 20.96 -2.53 -8.10
N SER A 55 20.78 -2.87 -9.40
CA SER A 55 19.54 -2.63 -10.14
C SER A 55 18.32 -3.30 -9.47
N GLN A 56 18.48 -4.50 -8.93
CA GLN A 56 17.39 -5.28 -8.36
C GLN A 56 16.70 -4.58 -7.17
N SER A 57 17.46 -4.06 -6.21
CA SER A 57 16.88 -3.33 -5.08
C SER A 57 16.19 -2.04 -5.50
N LYS A 58 16.74 -1.37 -6.54
CA LYS A 58 16.15 -0.14 -7.09
C LYS A 58 14.87 -0.41 -7.87
N GLU A 59 14.83 -1.51 -8.62
CA GLU A 59 13.66 -1.96 -9.36
C GLU A 59 12.55 -2.38 -8.40
N LEU A 60 12.89 -3.05 -7.29
CA LEU A 60 11.94 -3.35 -6.22
C LEU A 60 11.35 -2.07 -5.63
N PHE A 61 12.18 -1.09 -5.30
CA PHE A 61 11.72 0.19 -4.77
C PHE A 61 10.84 0.96 -5.77
N GLN A 62 11.19 0.93 -7.06
CA GLN A 62 10.33 1.49 -8.11
C GLN A 62 8.99 0.74 -8.20
N GLY A 63 9.00 -0.58 -8.06
CA GLY A 63 7.81 -1.42 -8.02
C GLY A 63 6.88 -1.00 -6.88
N ASN A 64 7.41 -0.83 -5.68
CA ASN A 64 6.63 -0.36 -4.52
C ASN A 64 6.00 1.02 -4.76
N ILE A 65 6.73 1.98 -5.36
CA ILE A 65 6.16 3.29 -5.72
C ILE A 65 5.02 3.14 -6.75
N ASN A 66 5.15 2.23 -7.72
CA ASN A 66 4.08 1.94 -8.67
C ASN A 66 2.84 1.34 -7.97
N CYS A 67 3.04 0.45 -7.01
CA CYS A 67 1.96 -0.11 -6.19
C CYS A 67 1.25 0.97 -5.38
N GLU A 68 1.98 1.91 -4.76
CA GLU A 68 1.39 3.03 -4.03
C GLU A 68 0.57 3.98 -4.93
N ILE A 69 1.00 4.19 -6.18
CA ILE A 69 0.20 4.95 -7.16
C ILE A 69 -1.12 4.22 -7.45
N GLN A 70 -1.06 2.89 -7.66
CA GLN A 70 -2.26 2.08 -7.91
C GLN A 70 -3.17 2.05 -6.68
N ARG A 71 -2.59 1.85 -5.47
CA ARG A 71 -3.29 1.91 -4.20
C ARG A 71 -4.05 3.22 -4.03
N GLN A 72 -3.40 4.35 -4.28
CA GLN A 72 -4.04 5.66 -4.20
C GLN A 72 -5.23 5.78 -5.15
N GLN A 73 -5.12 5.29 -6.40
CA GLN A 73 -6.22 5.30 -7.35
C GLN A 73 -7.41 4.46 -6.88
N VAL A 74 -7.14 3.30 -6.26
CA VAL A 74 -8.18 2.44 -5.70
C VAL A 74 -8.85 3.13 -4.51
N ILE A 75 -8.08 3.59 -3.54
CA ILE A 75 -8.62 4.22 -2.32
C ILE A 75 -9.43 5.50 -2.64
N LEU A 76 -9.08 6.22 -3.72
CA LEU A 76 -9.85 7.37 -4.21
C LEU A 76 -11.07 6.97 -5.07
N GLY A 77 -11.34 5.68 -5.25
CA GLY A 77 -12.48 5.19 -6.05
C GLY A 77 -12.32 5.42 -7.56
N GLN A 78 -11.12 5.74 -8.04
CA GLN A 78 -10.83 5.97 -9.46
C GLN A 78 -10.64 4.66 -10.23
N LYS A 79 -10.30 3.59 -9.54
CA LYS A 79 -10.07 2.24 -10.08
C LYS A 79 -10.58 1.21 -9.07
N LYS A 80 -11.07 0.05 -9.55
CA LYS A 80 -11.26 -1.12 -8.69
C LYS A 80 -9.91 -1.79 -8.39
N ALA A 81 -9.79 -2.39 -7.21
CA ALA A 81 -8.63 -3.20 -6.89
C ALA A 81 -8.62 -4.49 -7.73
N ASP A 82 -7.44 -4.88 -8.17
CA ASP A 82 -7.24 -6.18 -8.81
C ASP A 82 -7.21 -7.28 -7.73
N VAL A 83 -7.78 -8.45 -8.05
CA VAL A 83 -7.73 -9.63 -7.17
C VAL A 83 -6.43 -10.38 -7.41
N TYR A 84 -5.78 -10.86 -6.33
CA TYR A 84 -4.61 -11.72 -6.51
C TYR A 84 -5.01 -13.00 -7.27
N PRO A 85 -4.25 -13.38 -8.33
CA PRO A 85 -4.64 -14.49 -9.21
C PRO A 85 -4.87 -15.80 -8.46
N GLY A 86 -6.00 -16.44 -8.76
CA GLY A 86 -6.35 -17.77 -8.20
C GLY A 86 -7.09 -17.74 -6.86
N LEU A 87 -7.35 -16.56 -6.30
CA LEU A 87 -8.08 -16.40 -5.04
C LEU A 87 -9.55 -16.01 -5.27
N SER A 88 -10.35 -16.05 -4.21
CA SER A 88 -11.78 -15.78 -4.26
C SER A 88 -12.08 -14.29 -4.52
N VAL A 89 -13.13 -14.04 -5.29
CA VAL A 89 -13.51 -12.66 -5.70
C VAL A 89 -14.68 -12.11 -4.92
N GLU A 90 -15.50 -12.96 -4.29
CA GLU A 90 -16.80 -12.57 -3.74
C GLU A 90 -16.70 -11.45 -2.71
N LEU A 91 -15.86 -11.62 -1.70
CA LEU A 91 -15.70 -10.64 -0.62
C LEU A 91 -14.98 -9.38 -1.11
N ILE A 92 -14.10 -9.51 -2.11
CA ILE A 92 -13.40 -8.39 -2.75
C ILE A 92 -14.38 -7.54 -3.58
N ASP A 93 -15.33 -8.17 -4.28
CA ASP A 93 -16.37 -7.45 -5.02
C ASP A 93 -17.29 -6.66 -4.08
N LEU A 94 -17.66 -7.24 -2.93
CA LEU A 94 -18.40 -6.53 -1.88
C LEU A 94 -17.59 -5.36 -1.32
N GLN A 95 -16.31 -5.56 -1.06
CA GLN A 95 -15.43 -4.49 -0.57
C GLN A 95 -15.27 -3.36 -1.60
N ASN A 96 -15.18 -3.66 -2.90
CA ASN A 96 -15.20 -2.64 -3.95
C ASN A 96 -16.54 -1.86 -4.00
N GLN A 97 -17.67 -2.52 -3.72
CA GLN A 97 -18.97 -1.85 -3.61
C GLN A 97 -19.02 -0.94 -2.38
N ILE A 98 -18.55 -1.39 -1.23
CA ILE A 98 -18.44 -0.62 0.01
C ILE A 98 -17.60 0.64 -0.24
N LEU A 99 -16.44 0.50 -0.87
CA LEU A 99 -15.56 1.63 -1.20
C LEU A 99 -16.25 2.64 -2.13
N SER A 100 -16.96 2.16 -3.16
CA SER A 100 -17.71 3.02 -4.07
C SER A 100 -18.82 3.78 -3.33
N THR A 101 -19.55 3.11 -2.45
CA THR A 101 -20.64 3.71 -1.65
C THR A 101 -20.09 4.69 -0.61
N TYR A 102 -18.91 4.41 -0.03
CA TYR A 102 -18.22 5.33 0.87
C TYR A 102 -17.99 6.70 0.22
N HIS A 103 -17.58 6.72 -1.03
CA HIS A 103 -17.38 7.97 -1.78
C HIS A 103 -18.69 8.70 -2.14
N LEU A 104 -19.82 7.98 -2.20
CA LEU A 104 -21.15 8.59 -2.42
C LEU A 104 -21.78 9.14 -1.14
N THR A 105 -21.17 8.89 0.03
CA THR A 105 -21.66 9.31 1.35
C THR A 105 -23.08 8.82 1.72
N ASP A 106 -23.51 7.70 1.13
CA ASP A 106 -24.77 7.04 1.50
C ASP A 106 -24.53 6.06 2.66
N PHE A 107 -24.65 6.57 3.88
CA PHE A 107 -24.38 5.80 5.10
C PHE A 107 -25.36 4.63 5.34
N ASN A 108 -26.60 4.69 4.87
CA ASN A 108 -27.55 3.61 5.03
C ASN A 108 -27.22 2.44 4.11
N LEU A 109 -26.91 2.73 2.85
CA LEU A 109 -26.46 1.71 1.90
C LEU A 109 -25.11 1.14 2.33
N LEU A 110 -24.17 1.99 2.76
CA LEU A 110 -22.87 1.58 3.27
C LEU A 110 -22.99 0.57 4.43
N LYS A 111 -23.85 0.88 5.41
CA LYS A 111 -24.12 -0.02 6.54
C LYS A 111 -24.69 -1.37 6.08
N THR A 112 -25.63 -1.35 5.14
CA THR A 112 -26.25 -2.57 4.62
C THR A 112 -25.21 -3.45 3.91
N GLN A 113 -24.39 -2.87 3.04
CA GLN A 113 -23.35 -3.58 2.33
C GLN A 113 -22.27 -4.12 3.29
N PHE A 114 -21.90 -3.33 4.30
CA PHE A 114 -20.94 -3.76 5.31
C PHE A 114 -21.44 -4.97 6.10
N LEU A 115 -22.69 -4.97 6.52
CA LEU A 115 -23.29 -6.09 7.24
C LEU A 115 -23.44 -7.34 6.36
N ASP A 116 -23.75 -7.16 5.07
CA ASP A 116 -23.77 -8.27 4.11
C ASP A 116 -22.38 -8.89 3.96
N ALA A 117 -21.35 -8.07 3.74
CA ALA A 117 -19.97 -8.54 3.65
C ALA A 117 -19.50 -9.22 4.94
N LEU A 118 -19.84 -8.65 6.11
CA LEU A 118 -19.49 -9.23 7.41
C LEU A 118 -20.11 -10.63 7.60
N SER A 119 -21.33 -10.85 7.11
CA SER A 119 -22.01 -12.15 7.19
C SER A 119 -21.32 -13.26 6.37
N LYS A 120 -20.46 -12.88 5.42
CA LYS A 120 -19.69 -13.79 4.54
C LYS A 120 -18.27 -14.03 5.01
N VAL A 121 -17.86 -13.38 6.09
CA VAL A 121 -16.56 -13.66 6.73
C VAL A 121 -16.65 -15.03 7.39
N SER A 122 -15.88 -15.98 6.91
CA SER A 122 -15.88 -17.37 7.35
C SER A 122 -14.64 -17.77 8.14
N ASN A 123 -13.54 -17.01 7.99
CA ASN A 123 -12.30 -17.37 8.65
C ASN A 123 -12.26 -16.93 10.11
N THR A 124 -11.71 -17.81 10.92
CA THR A 124 -11.40 -17.56 12.33
C THR A 124 -9.89 -17.65 12.50
N PHE A 125 -9.31 -16.62 13.08
CA PHE A 125 -7.86 -16.50 13.32
C PHE A 125 -7.56 -16.66 14.81
N GLU A 126 -6.39 -17.21 15.09
CA GLU A 126 -5.77 -17.14 16.41
C GLU A 126 -4.69 -16.05 16.38
N CYS A 127 -4.88 -15.02 17.18
CA CYS A 127 -3.86 -13.99 17.41
C CYS A 127 -3.08 -14.37 18.67
N ILE A 128 -1.82 -14.73 18.50
CA ILE A 128 -0.94 -15.13 19.60
C ILE A 128 -0.07 -13.93 19.96
N THR A 129 -0.22 -13.44 21.18
CA THR A 129 0.68 -12.45 21.80
C THR A 129 1.47 -13.11 22.92
N ASP A 130 2.46 -12.42 23.46
CA ASP A 130 3.27 -12.95 24.58
C ASP A 130 2.44 -13.26 25.85
N GLU A 131 1.26 -12.65 25.98
CA GLU A 131 0.43 -12.75 27.18
C GLU A 131 -0.83 -13.60 27.01
N GLN A 132 -1.42 -13.62 25.79
CA GLN A 132 -2.74 -14.22 25.56
C GLN A 132 -2.93 -14.73 24.13
N ILE A 133 -3.88 -15.66 23.97
CA ILE A 133 -4.37 -16.11 22.69
C ILE A 133 -5.79 -15.58 22.52
N TYR A 134 -6.04 -14.85 21.44
CA TYR A 134 -7.35 -14.36 21.06
C TYR A 134 -7.83 -15.15 19.84
N THR A 135 -9.06 -15.59 19.89
CA THR A 135 -9.69 -16.30 18.73
C THR A 135 -10.88 -15.47 18.24
N GLY A 136 -10.94 -15.21 16.94
CA GLY A 136 -12.03 -14.45 16.35
C GLY A 136 -11.81 -14.14 14.87
N SER A 137 -12.76 -13.44 14.27
CA SER A 137 -12.62 -12.94 12.91
C SER A 137 -11.76 -11.68 12.90
N PHE A 138 -10.91 -11.57 11.91
CA PHE A 138 -10.08 -10.38 11.66
C PHE A 138 -10.75 -9.50 10.62
N ILE A 139 -10.88 -8.20 10.93
CA ILE A 139 -11.28 -7.17 9.97
C ILE A 139 -10.44 -5.90 10.22
N ASP A 140 -10.19 -5.11 9.18
CA ASP A 140 -9.58 -3.81 9.35
C ASP A 140 -10.58 -2.82 9.95
N THR A 141 -10.12 -1.88 10.76
CA THR A 141 -10.94 -0.80 11.33
C THR A 141 -11.34 0.25 10.30
N ASP A 142 -10.60 0.35 9.20
CA ASP A 142 -10.98 1.19 8.06
C ASP A 142 -12.00 0.45 7.18
N CYS A 143 -13.25 0.90 7.17
CA CYS A 143 -14.32 0.28 6.39
C CYS A 143 -14.02 0.21 4.88
N ARG A 144 -13.09 1.01 4.37
CA ARG A 144 -12.64 0.97 2.97
C ARG A 144 -11.80 -0.27 2.64
N LEU A 145 -11.28 -0.95 3.65
CA LEU A 145 -10.37 -2.10 3.56
C LEU A 145 -10.79 -3.26 4.46
N ALA A 146 -11.94 -3.17 5.12
CA ALA A 146 -12.33 -4.03 6.24
C ALA A 146 -12.18 -5.54 5.97
N PHE A 147 -12.41 -5.99 4.74
CA PHE A 147 -12.52 -7.40 4.39
C PHE A 147 -11.41 -7.90 3.46
N VAL A 148 -10.35 -7.10 3.31
CA VAL A 148 -9.25 -7.40 2.40
C VAL A 148 -7.90 -7.12 3.05
N LEU A 149 -6.87 -7.86 2.61
CA LEU A 149 -5.47 -7.53 2.85
C LEU A 149 -4.88 -6.94 1.57
N GLU A 150 -4.26 -5.77 1.70
CA GLU A 150 -3.52 -5.12 0.62
C GLU A 150 -2.16 -5.80 0.44
N VAL A 151 -1.80 -6.14 -0.79
CA VAL A 151 -0.49 -6.73 -1.07
C VAL A 151 0.17 -6.11 -2.30
N PHE A 152 1.46 -5.93 -2.21
CA PHE A 152 2.33 -5.50 -3.31
C PHE A 152 3.11 -6.70 -3.82
N VAL A 153 2.89 -7.05 -5.08
CA VAL A 153 3.59 -8.16 -5.72
C VAL A 153 4.27 -7.64 -6.98
N GLN A 154 5.59 -7.60 -6.98
CA GLN A 154 6.43 -7.00 -8.02
C GLN A 154 6.12 -5.50 -8.18
N ASP A 155 5.37 -5.11 -9.20
CA ASP A 155 4.96 -3.72 -9.49
C ASP A 155 3.44 -3.54 -9.53
N LYS A 156 2.69 -4.50 -8.96
CA LYS A 156 1.23 -4.55 -8.97
C LYS A 156 0.65 -4.58 -7.57
N TYR A 157 -0.42 -3.82 -7.40
CA TYR A 157 -1.22 -3.76 -6.21
C TYR A 157 -2.43 -4.68 -6.33
N TYR A 158 -2.61 -5.56 -5.34
CA TYR A 158 -3.71 -6.51 -5.29
C TYR A 158 -4.41 -6.48 -3.95
N TRP A 159 -5.66 -6.93 -3.96
CA TRP A 159 -6.38 -7.32 -2.76
C TRP A 159 -6.47 -8.84 -2.64
N ILE A 160 -6.33 -9.32 -1.40
CA ILE A 160 -6.58 -10.70 -0.99
C ILE A 160 -7.77 -10.68 -0.03
N SER A 161 -8.76 -11.54 -0.27
CA SER A 161 -9.87 -11.71 0.68
C SER A 161 -9.35 -12.24 2.01
N ILE A 162 -9.85 -11.70 3.12
CA ILE A 162 -9.51 -12.25 4.45
C ILE A 162 -9.90 -13.72 4.58
N ASN A 163 -10.88 -14.22 3.83
CA ASN A 163 -11.26 -15.62 3.82
C ASN A 163 -10.22 -16.54 3.15
N ASP A 164 -9.33 -16.00 2.33
CA ASP A 164 -8.25 -16.76 1.67
C ASP A 164 -6.95 -16.74 2.48
N ILE A 165 -6.94 -16.11 3.66
CA ILE A 165 -5.75 -16.00 4.52
C ILE A 165 -5.81 -17.12 5.56
N GLU A 166 -4.80 -17.98 5.57
CA GLU A 166 -4.63 -19.01 6.57
C GLU A 166 -3.82 -18.51 7.77
N LYS A 167 -2.76 -17.75 7.50
CA LYS A 167 -1.84 -17.30 8.54
C LYS A 167 -1.15 -15.98 8.19
N ILE A 168 -1.03 -15.11 9.19
CA ILE A 168 -0.22 -13.89 9.12
C ILE A 168 0.90 -14.00 10.15
N ILE A 169 2.14 -13.80 9.71
CA ILE A 169 3.31 -13.79 10.60
C ILE A 169 3.97 -12.42 10.51
N PHE A 170 3.99 -11.70 11.62
CA PHE A 170 4.74 -10.45 11.73
C PHE A 170 6.21 -10.78 12.01
N LYS A 171 7.10 -10.22 11.20
CA LYS A 171 8.55 -10.30 11.39
C LYS A 171 9.08 -8.93 11.79
N GLU A 172 10.24 -8.91 12.46
CA GLU A 172 10.95 -7.66 12.68
C GLU A 172 11.32 -7.03 11.33
N THR A 173 11.20 -5.70 11.24
CA THR A 173 11.52 -4.95 10.03
C THR A 173 13.03 -4.82 9.88
N GLU A 174 13.57 -5.26 8.75
CA GLU A 174 15.01 -5.19 8.46
C GLU A 174 15.33 -4.06 7.45
N LEU A 175 14.39 -3.71 6.59
CA LEU A 175 14.55 -2.72 5.52
C LEU A 175 13.50 -1.63 5.58
N LEU A 176 13.83 -0.45 5.04
CA LEU A 176 12.87 0.66 4.90
C LEU A 176 11.66 0.28 4.04
N THR A 177 11.84 -0.61 3.06
CA THR A 177 10.77 -1.15 2.21
C THR A 177 9.77 -2.01 2.96
N ASP A 178 10.13 -2.54 4.12
CA ASP A 178 9.23 -3.35 4.96
C ASP A 178 8.21 -2.47 5.73
N LEU A 179 8.41 -1.15 5.69
CA LEU A 179 7.54 -0.14 6.31
C LEU A 179 6.61 0.54 5.29
N MET A 180 6.75 0.23 4.02
CA MET A 180 5.92 0.77 2.93
C MET A 180 4.81 -0.20 2.58
#